data_91839613d9d18eee2830b0f3f5675991
#
_entry.id   91839613d9d18eee2830b0f3f5675991
#
_cell.length_a   1.000
_cell.length_b   1.000
_cell.length_c   1.000
_cell.angle_alpha   90.00
_cell.angle_beta   90.00
_cell.angle_gamma   90.00
#
_symmetry.space_group_name_H-M   'P 1'
#
loop_
_entity.id
_entity.type
_entity.pdbx_description
1 polymer ?
#
loop_
_entity_poly.entity_id
_entity_poly.type
_entity_poly.pdbx_seq_one_letter_code
_entity_poly.pdbx_strand_id
1 'polypeptide(L)'
;GWVLLCTNVLMPLFSDDTAKRFMVENFGQYLRGENSEGSNSLAVLQRMLTQPLLLLQQLVDPPGGTIRYLLGHSLPFLFLPLISLDAWLLAGPSLLGLFLAQGANNPLAITIRYTLLVVPGFALGTLFWWQRRPYLQLGPRIRLAWGAAISLSLLLTLTSNPHRSLSFLVPASVQPWVHSSPAEQWSHGAAARRALAVISPQASVAANTPLVPLLARREVLVRFPFNTGYLDRKGRPQSVDWVAVDLDLLERYGQAFAGDWRQLRNSKRWIEQHRQVYRVQALDDGVVVLQKEGPIHAEFEIALDQHLQQPLPANPRRRGS
;
A
#
# COMPACT_ATOMS: atom_id res chain seq x y z
N GLY A 1 -24.72 4.73 6.21
CA GLY A 1 -25.15 5.74 5.23
C GLY A 1 -24.01 6.15 4.28
N TRP A 2 -23.00 6.91 4.75
CA TRP A 2 -21.97 7.52 3.90
C TRP A 2 -21.16 6.50 3.07
N VAL A 3 -20.70 5.40 3.67
CA VAL A 3 -19.94 4.36 2.95
C VAL A 3 -20.77 3.79 1.79
N LEU A 4 -22.04 3.47 2.03
CA LEU A 4 -22.93 2.96 0.97
C LEU A 4 -23.15 4.00 -0.16
N LEU A 5 -23.29 5.28 0.19
CA LEU A 5 -23.37 6.34 -0.80
C LEU A 5 -22.09 6.44 -1.64
N CYS A 6 -20.93 6.42 -0.99
CA CYS A 6 -19.65 6.49 -1.69
C CYS A 6 -19.42 5.27 -2.60
N THR A 7 -19.65 4.05 -2.12
CA THR A 7 -19.33 2.83 -2.88
C THR A 7 -20.35 2.49 -3.96
N ASN A 8 -21.64 2.83 -3.79
CA ASN A 8 -22.67 2.45 -4.76
C ASN A 8 -23.11 3.60 -5.68
N VAL A 9 -22.79 4.84 -5.33
CA VAL A 9 -23.20 6.02 -6.12
C VAL A 9 -21.99 6.82 -6.58
N LEU A 10 -21.18 7.34 -5.65
CA LEU A 10 -20.11 8.26 -6.02
C LEU A 10 -18.96 7.55 -6.75
N MET A 11 -18.46 6.41 -6.24
CA MET A 11 -17.37 5.69 -6.91
C MET A 11 -17.74 5.22 -8.34
N PRO A 12 -18.91 4.63 -8.59
CA PRO A 12 -19.31 4.24 -9.95
C PRO A 12 -19.45 5.42 -10.91
N LEU A 13 -19.83 6.61 -10.44
CA LEU A 13 -19.88 7.81 -11.28
C LEU A 13 -18.50 8.21 -11.84
N PHE A 14 -17.42 7.89 -11.12
CA PHE A 14 -16.06 8.19 -11.55
C PHE A 14 -15.36 6.98 -12.18
N SER A 15 -15.62 5.77 -11.70
CA SER A 15 -15.01 4.52 -12.20
C SER A 15 -15.72 3.29 -11.64
N ASP A 16 -16.50 2.63 -12.47
CA ASP A 16 -17.14 1.33 -12.17
C ASP A 16 -16.12 0.25 -11.82
N ASP A 17 -14.99 0.22 -12.54
CA ASP A 17 -13.91 -0.75 -12.32
C ASP A 17 -13.27 -0.55 -10.93
N THR A 18 -13.06 0.69 -10.50
CA THR A 18 -12.49 0.97 -9.17
C THR A 18 -13.41 0.52 -8.04
N ALA A 19 -14.73 0.73 -8.17
CA ALA A 19 -15.71 0.29 -7.19
C ALA A 19 -15.75 -1.24 -7.09
N LYS A 20 -15.79 -1.94 -8.22
CA LYS A 20 -15.78 -3.42 -8.29
C LYS A 20 -14.48 -3.99 -7.70
N ARG A 21 -13.32 -3.45 -8.06
CA ARG A 21 -12.03 -3.88 -7.51
C ARG A 21 -11.95 -3.66 -6.01
N PHE A 22 -12.39 -2.50 -5.51
CA PHE A 22 -12.40 -2.24 -4.07
C PHE A 22 -13.19 -3.29 -3.30
N MET A 23 -14.36 -3.69 -3.80
CA MET A 23 -15.19 -4.71 -3.16
C MET A 23 -14.55 -6.10 -3.25
N VAL A 24 -14.03 -6.50 -4.41
CA VAL A 24 -13.37 -7.79 -4.60
C VAL A 24 -12.07 -7.89 -3.80
N GLU A 25 -11.26 -6.85 -3.79
CA GLU A 25 -9.97 -6.85 -3.10
C GLU A 25 -10.10 -6.84 -1.56
N ASN A 26 -11.17 -6.27 -1.02
CA ASN A 26 -11.36 -6.20 0.44
C ASN A 26 -12.37 -7.20 0.98
N PHE A 27 -13.37 -7.58 0.19
CA PHE A 27 -14.50 -8.42 0.63
C PHE A 27 -14.77 -9.61 -0.30
N GLY A 28 -13.79 -10.01 -1.12
CA GLY A 28 -13.93 -11.09 -2.10
C GLY A 28 -14.38 -12.43 -1.50
N GLN A 29 -14.07 -12.70 -0.24
CA GLN A 29 -14.52 -13.88 0.48
C GLN A 29 -16.05 -13.97 0.60
N TYR A 30 -16.74 -12.82 0.64
CA TYR A 30 -18.20 -12.74 0.67
C TYR A 30 -18.84 -12.75 -0.72
N LEU A 31 -18.03 -12.64 -1.79
CA LEU A 31 -18.49 -12.58 -3.18
C LEU A 31 -18.28 -13.90 -3.93
N ARG A 32 -17.63 -14.90 -3.34
CA ARG A 32 -17.39 -16.20 -3.95
C ARG A 32 -18.73 -16.93 -4.20
N GLY A 33 -19.03 -17.21 -5.47
CA GLY A 33 -20.19 -18.01 -5.90
C GLY A 33 -21.25 -17.27 -6.71
N GLU A 34 -21.13 -15.99 -6.94
CA GLU A 34 -21.95 -15.23 -7.91
C GLU A 34 -21.09 -14.67 -9.02
N ASN A 35 -21.64 -14.62 -10.25
CA ASN A 35 -21.01 -13.95 -11.37
C ASN A 35 -20.60 -12.54 -10.93
N SER A 36 -19.36 -12.15 -11.16
CA SER A 36 -18.72 -10.91 -10.72
C SER A 36 -19.42 -9.62 -11.18
N GLU A 37 -20.48 -9.72 -11.97
CA GLU A 37 -21.27 -8.59 -12.49
C GLU A 37 -22.18 -7.93 -11.45
N GLY A 38 -22.50 -8.60 -10.33
CA GLY A 38 -23.38 -8.09 -9.27
C GLY A 38 -22.69 -7.71 -7.95
N SER A 39 -21.36 -7.54 -7.93
CA SER A 39 -20.61 -7.26 -6.69
C SER A 39 -20.81 -5.83 -6.20
N ASN A 40 -21.87 -5.61 -5.40
CA ASN A 40 -22.13 -4.35 -4.70
C ASN A 40 -22.00 -4.53 -3.18
N SER A 41 -21.84 -3.42 -2.47
CA SER A 41 -21.71 -3.42 -1.00
C SER A 41 -22.95 -3.97 -0.29
N LEU A 42 -24.12 -3.93 -0.93
CA LEU A 42 -25.35 -4.48 -0.36
C LEU A 42 -25.31 -6.02 -0.34
N ALA A 43 -24.81 -6.65 -1.39
CA ALA A 43 -24.64 -8.11 -1.46
C ALA A 43 -23.65 -8.60 -0.39
N VAL A 44 -22.55 -7.87 -0.17
CA VAL A 44 -21.61 -8.17 0.92
C VAL A 44 -22.30 -8.09 2.27
N LEU A 45 -23.04 -7.00 2.55
CA LEU A 45 -23.76 -6.81 3.80
C LEU A 45 -24.81 -7.90 4.01
N GLN A 46 -25.57 -8.24 2.99
CA GLN A 46 -26.57 -9.32 3.05
C GLN A 46 -25.93 -10.66 3.39
N ARG A 47 -24.79 -11.00 2.78
CA ARG A 47 -24.06 -12.23 3.11
C ARG A 47 -23.46 -12.24 4.51
N MET A 48 -22.94 -11.12 4.99
CA MET A 48 -22.49 -10.99 6.38
C MET A 48 -23.62 -11.30 7.37
N LEU A 49 -24.85 -10.84 7.08
CA LEU A 49 -26.02 -11.07 7.92
C LEU A 49 -26.55 -12.51 7.80
N THR A 50 -26.47 -13.13 6.62
CA THR A 50 -27.00 -14.48 6.39
C THR A 50 -25.99 -15.59 6.75
N GLN A 51 -24.70 -15.25 6.91
CA GLN A 51 -23.65 -16.22 7.26
C GLN A 51 -22.88 -15.78 8.54
N PRO A 52 -23.53 -15.80 9.71
CA PRO A 52 -22.92 -15.29 10.95
C PRO A 52 -21.69 -16.10 11.40
N LEU A 53 -21.63 -17.40 11.09
CA LEU A 53 -20.45 -18.22 11.42
C LEU A 53 -19.23 -17.79 10.61
N LEU A 54 -19.41 -17.51 9.31
CA LEU A 54 -18.32 -16.98 8.46
C LEU A 54 -17.85 -15.61 8.99
N LEU A 55 -18.77 -14.75 9.38
CA LEU A 55 -18.44 -13.44 9.93
C LEU A 55 -17.64 -13.57 11.24
N LEU A 56 -18.04 -14.43 12.17
CA LEU A 56 -17.32 -14.68 13.41
C LEU A 56 -15.93 -15.28 13.17
N GLN A 57 -15.82 -16.21 12.23
CA GLN A 57 -14.54 -16.78 11.83
C GLN A 57 -13.60 -15.69 11.27
N GLN A 58 -14.11 -14.83 10.42
CA GLN A 58 -13.33 -13.76 9.78
C GLN A 58 -12.85 -12.70 10.79
N LEU A 59 -13.59 -12.43 11.84
CA LEU A 59 -13.19 -11.51 12.91
C LEU A 59 -11.90 -11.95 13.63
N VAL A 60 -11.62 -13.24 13.63
CA VAL A 60 -10.48 -13.83 14.35
C VAL A 60 -9.37 -14.30 13.39
N ASP A 61 -9.68 -14.49 12.11
CA ASP A 61 -8.75 -15.04 11.13
C ASP A 61 -7.98 -13.92 10.39
N PRO A 62 -6.64 -13.98 10.32
CA PRO A 62 -5.73 -14.94 10.98
C PRO A 62 -5.52 -14.59 12.46
N PRO A 63 -5.70 -15.54 13.40
CA PRO A 63 -5.72 -15.25 14.84
C PRO A 63 -4.42 -14.58 15.32
N GLY A 64 -3.27 -15.05 14.83
CA GLY A 64 -1.97 -14.44 15.16
C GLY A 64 -1.84 -13.00 14.66
N GLY A 65 -2.41 -12.67 13.50
CA GLY A 65 -2.45 -11.31 12.95
C GLY A 65 -3.31 -10.39 13.79
N THR A 66 -4.52 -10.82 14.13
CA THR A 66 -5.48 -10.07 14.96
C THR A 66 -4.94 -9.79 16.35
N ILE A 67 -4.38 -10.83 17.02
CA ILE A 67 -3.77 -10.67 18.35
C ILE A 67 -2.59 -9.71 18.29
N ARG A 68 -1.67 -9.89 17.34
CA ARG A 68 -0.51 -9.01 17.17
C ARG A 68 -0.93 -7.57 16.93
N TYR A 69 -1.98 -7.34 16.11
CA TYR A 69 -2.53 -6.02 15.83
C TYR A 69 -3.04 -5.35 17.10
N LEU A 70 -3.89 -6.03 17.87
CA LEU A 70 -4.47 -5.51 19.10
C LEU A 70 -3.39 -5.25 20.16
N LEU A 71 -2.47 -6.17 20.38
CA LEU A 71 -1.39 -6.03 21.36
C LEU A 71 -0.44 -4.90 20.97
N GLY A 72 -0.04 -4.84 19.70
CA GLY A 72 0.89 -3.81 19.21
C GLY A 72 0.35 -2.39 19.36
N HIS A 73 -0.94 -2.18 19.06
CA HIS A 73 -1.57 -0.86 19.21
C HIS A 73 -1.93 -0.52 20.66
N SER A 74 -2.10 -1.52 21.51
CA SER A 74 -2.43 -1.32 22.93
C SER A 74 -1.19 -1.13 23.80
N LEU A 75 -0.01 -1.56 23.34
CA LEU A 75 1.25 -1.48 24.08
C LEU A 75 1.59 -0.05 24.56
N PRO A 76 1.55 1.01 23.74
CA PRO A 76 1.87 2.36 24.21
C PRO A 76 0.90 2.87 25.28
N PHE A 77 -0.26 2.24 25.43
CA PHE A 77 -1.31 2.58 26.40
C PHE A 77 -1.36 1.58 27.56
N LEU A 78 -0.30 0.80 27.83
CA LEU A 78 -0.25 -0.23 28.88
C LEU A 78 -1.39 -1.26 28.76
N PHE A 79 -1.83 -1.59 27.56
CA PHE A 79 -2.93 -2.50 27.25
C PHE A 79 -4.29 -2.10 27.81
N LEU A 80 -4.44 -0.87 28.32
CA LEU A 80 -5.70 -0.36 28.84
C LEU A 80 -6.84 -0.35 27.81
N PRO A 81 -6.61 -0.10 26.51
CA PRO A 81 -7.66 -0.20 25.50
C PRO A 81 -8.35 -1.57 25.47
N LEU A 82 -7.63 -2.65 25.79
CA LEU A 82 -8.19 -4.01 25.74
C LEU A 82 -9.25 -4.25 26.82
N ILE A 83 -9.15 -3.52 27.95
CA ILE A 83 -10.09 -3.62 29.09
C ILE A 83 -11.03 -2.43 29.20
N SER A 84 -10.89 -1.42 28.34
CA SER A 84 -11.73 -0.22 28.35
C SER A 84 -12.92 -0.38 27.41
N LEU A 85 -14.13 -0.38 27.96
CA LEU A 85 -15.35 -0.38 27.15
C LEU A 85 -15.42 0.86 26.22
N ASP A 86 -14.98 2.02 26.71
CA ASP A 86 -14.96 3.24 25.91
C ASP A 86 -14.03 3.11 24.69
N ALA A 87 -12.88 2.44 24.84
CA ALA A 87 -11.98 2.16 23.72
C ALA A 87 -12.64 1.26 22.68
N TRP A 88 -13.35 0.23 23.11
CA TRP A 88 -14.08 -0.65 22.19
C TRP A 88 -15.26 0.04 21.51
N LEU A 89 -15.98 0.92 22.20
CA LEU A 89 -17.06 1.70 21.60
C LEU A 89 -16.55 2.70 20.55
N LEU A 90 -15.40 3.34 20.82
CA LEU A 90 -14.82 4.34 19.92
C LEU A 90 -14.06 3.73 18.75
N ALA A 91 -13.25 2.71 18.99
CA ALA A 91 -12.44 2.05 17.97
C ALA A 91 -13.14 0.85 17.31
N GLY A 92 -14.15 0.27 17.96
CA GLY A 92 -14.82 -0.96 17.54
C GLY A 92 -15.35 -0.95 16.12
N PRO A 93 -16.09 0.07 15.67
CA PRO A 93 -16.55 0.14 14.29
C PRO A 93 -15.43 0.11 13.27
N SER A 94 -14.30 0.79 13.57
CA SER A 94 -13.12 0.80 12.69
C SER A 94 -12.38 -0.54 12.73
N LEU A 95 -12.25 -1.16 13.91
CA LEU A 95 -11.68 -2.48 14.07
C LEU A 95 -12.51 -3.55 13.36
N LEU A 96 -13.83 -3.47 13.45
CA LEU A 96 -14.74 -4.37 12.73
C LEU A 96 -14.50 -4.27 11.23
N GLY A 97 -14.45 -3.07 10.69
CA GLY A 97 -14.14 -2.84 9.28
C GLY A 97 -12.79 -3.44 8.86
N LEU A 98 -11.75 -3.29 9.69
CA LEU A 98 -10.41 -3.83 9.40
C LEU A 98 -10.37 -5.36 9.48
N PHE A 99 -11.02 -5.95 10.47
CA PHE A 99 -11.04 -7.41 10.65
C PHE A 99 -11.84 -8.11 9.55
N LEU A 100 -12.87 -7.48 9.03
CA LEU A 100 -13.69 -8.02 7.95
C LEU A 100 -13.11 -7.77 6.55
N ALA A 101 -12.27 -6.74 6.38
CA ALA A 101 -11.63 -6.40 5.11
C ALA A 101 -10.36 -7.23 4.89
N GLN A 102 -10.50 -8.54 4.75
CA GLN A 102 -9.39 -9.49 4.60
C GLN A 102 -8.99 -9.71 3.14
N GLY A 103 -8.66 -8.61 2.46
CA GLY A 103 -8.23 -8.69 1.07
C GLY A 103 -6.72 -8.72 0.88
N ALA A 104 -6.31 -8.50 -0.36
CA ALA A 104 -4.91 -8.50 -0.77
C ALA A 104 -4.03 -7.45 -0.06
N ASN A 105 -4.64 -6.44 0.56
CA ASN A 105 -3.94 -5.29 1.15
C ASN A 105 -3.44 -5.51 2.59
N ASN A 106 -3.66 -6.69 3.20
CA ASN A 106 -3.27 -7.01 4.57
C ASN A 106 -3.57 -5.87 5.57
N PRO A 107 -4.85 -5.56 5.83
CA PRO A 107 -5.26 -4.39 6.62
C PRO A 107 -4.81 -4.46 8.09
N LEU A 108 -4.46 -5.65 8.59
CA LEU A 108 -3.94 -5.88 9.93
C LEU A 108 -2.42 -5.63 10.07
N ALA A 109 -1.76 -5.09 9.05
CA ALA A 109 -0.39 -4.67 9.19
C ALA A 109 -0.31 -3.41 10.06
N ILE A 110 0.39 -3.51 11.20
CA ILE A 110 0.56 -2.42 12.19
C ILE A 110 1.14 -1.15 11.56
N THR A 111 1.87 -1.29 10.47
CA THR A 111 2.64 -0.22 9.82
C THR A 111 1.87 0.50 8.71
N ILE A 112 0.60 0.17 8.48
CA ILE A 112 -0.19 0.74 7.40
C ILE A 112 -1.15 1.82 7.95
N ARG A 113 -1.46 2.80 7.12
CA ARG A 113 -2.34 3.96 7.39
C ARG A 113 -3.72 3.65 7.99
N TYR A 114 -4.20 2.41 7.90
CA TYR A 114 -5.50 2.02 8.44
C TYR A 114 -5.57 2.11 9.98
N THR A 115 -4.44 2.11 10.67
CA THR A 115 -4.34 2.34 12.11
C THR A 115 -4.81 3.73 12.53
N LEU A 116 -4.76 4.72 11.64
CA LEU A 116 -5.22 6.09 11.91
C LEU A 116 -6.69 6.16 12.36
N LEU A 117 -7.49 5.17 12.02
CA LEU A 117 -8.90 5.10 12.44
C LEU A 117 -9.08 4.48 13.83
N VAL A 118 -8.12 3.68 14.30
CA VAL A 118 -8.20 2.92 15.57
C VAL A 118 -7.49 3.65 16.70
N VAL A 119 -6.31 4.22 16.44
CA VAL A 119 -5.46 4.85 17.45
C VAL A 119 -6.15 5.97 18.23
N PRO A 120 -6.91 6.90 17.62
CA PRO A 120 -7.65 7.92 18.37
C PRO A 120 -8.66 7.32 19.34
N GLY A 121 -9.37 6.27 18.92
CA GLY A 121 -10.33 5.56 19.78
C GLY A 121 -9.66 4.89 20.99
N PHE A 122 -8.49 4.29 20.78
CA PHE A 122 -7.70 3.69 21.86
C PHE A 122 -7.15 4.77 22.82
N ALA A 123 -6.66 5.88 22.29
CA ALA A 123 -6.16 6.99 23.10
C ALA A 123 -7.28 7.60 23.99
N LEU A 124 -8.41 7.97 23.36
CA LEU A 124 -9.55 8.55 24.07
C LEU A 124 -10.16 7.55 25.06
N GLY A 125 -10.32 6.29 24.67
CA GLY A 125 -10.82 5.25 25.57
C GLY A 125 -9.91 5.03 26.79
N THR A 126 -8.59 5.12 26.60
CA THR A 126 -7.63 5.10 27.72
C THR A 126 -7.78 6.31 28.63
N LEU A 127 -7.93 7.51 28.08
CA LEU A 127 -8.16 8.73 28.85
C LEU A 127 -9.44 8.64 29.67
N PHE A 128 -10.55 8.21 29.10
CA PHE A 128 -11.81 8.04 29.80
C PHE A 128 -11.73 6.96 30.89
N TRP A 129 -10.99 5.89 30.62
CA TRP A 129 -10.74 4.84 31.61
C TRP A 129 -10.01 5.40 32.83
N TRP A 130 -8.98 6.24 32.66
CA TRP A 130 -8.25 6.92 33.73
C TRP A 130 -9.11 7.97 34.44
N GLN A 131 -9.83 8.78 33.71
CA GLN A 131 -10.67 9.84 34.26
C GLN A 131 -11.71 9.30 35.27
N ARG A 132 -12.24 8.10 35.00
CA ARG A 132 -13.20 7.43 35.89
C ARG A 132 -12.56 6.79 37.14
N ARG A 133 -11.23 6.81 37.27
CA ARG A 133 -10.47 6.15 38.33
C ARG A 133 -9.45 7.08 38.98
N PRO A 134 -9.88 8.22 39.57
CA PRO A 134 -8.98 9.21 40.13
C PRO A 134 -8.14 8.67 41.31
N TYR A 135 -8.60 7.56 41.94
CA TYR A 135 -7.88 6.85 43.02
C TYR A 135 -6.63 6.11 42.51
N LEU A 136 -6.54 5.80 41.20
CA LEU A 136 -5.34 5.27 40.58
C LEU A 136 -4.41 6.42 40.18
N GLN A 137 -3.88 7.13 41.19
CA GLN A 137 -2.94 8.21 40.91
C GLN A 137 -1.72 7.69 40.13
N LEU A 138 -1.21 8.50 39.19
CA LEU A 138 -0.01 8.22 38.44
C LEU A 138 1.23 8.26 39.34
N GLY A 139 1.38 7.29 40.21
CA GLY A 139 2.57 7.10 41.03
C GLY A 139 3.82 6.86 40.18
N PRO A 140 5.02 6.97 40.76
CA PRO A 140 6.29 6.85 40.03
C PRO A 140 6.42 5.49 39.32
N ARG A 141 5.90 4.42 39.88
CA ARG A 141 5.91 3.08 39.26
C ARG A 141 5.08 3.03 37.98
N ILE A 142 3.88 3.65 37.99
CA ILE A 142 3.01 3.69 36.80
C ILE A 142 3.63 4.56 35.70
N ARG A 143 4.22 5.70 36.08
CA ARG A 143 4.93 6.57 35.13
C ARG A 143 6.11 5.84 34.49
N LEU A 144 6.88 5.08 35.30
CA LEU A 144 8.00 4.27 34.78
C LEU A 144 7.50 3.17 33.82
N ALA A 145 6.45 2.46 34.21
CA ALA A 145 5.85 1.41 33.37
C ALA A 145 5.34 1.99 32.03
N TRP A 146 4.72 3.16 32.06
CA TRP A 146 4.24 3.83 30.87
C TRP A 146 5.40 4.31 29.98
N GLY A 147 6.42 4.93 30.59
CA GLY A 147 7.63 5.30 29.87
C GLY A 147 8.31 4.08 29.21
N ALA A 148 8.42 2.97 29.94
CA ALA A 148 8.95 1.72 29.39
C ALA A 148 8.10 1.16 28.23
N ALA A 149 6.78 1.19 28.34
CA ALA A 149 5.87 0.73 27.29
C ALA A 149 5.97 1.57 26.01
N ILE A 150 6.03 2.90 26.16
CA ILE A 150 6.24 3.82 25.03
C ILE A 150 7.61 3.58 24.39
N SER A 151 8.68 3.50 25.20
CA SER A 151 10.03 3.25 24.70
C SER A 151 10.14 1.92 23.98
N LEU A 152 9.52 0.88 24.53
CA LEU A 152 9.47 -0.44 23.88
C LEU A 152 8.68 -0.38 22.57
N SER A 153 7.55 0.32 22.54
CA SER A 153 6.76 0.51 21.32
C SER A 153 7.54 1.25 20.24
N LEU A 154 8.29 2.30 20.60
CA LEU A 154 9.17 3.03 19.69
C LEU A 154 10.29 2.12 19.17
N LEU A 155 10.96 1.38 20.06
CA LEU A 155 12.01 0.43 19.69
C LEU A 155 11.48 -0.64 18.71
N LEU A 156 10.33 -1.24 19.02
CA LEU A 156 9.70 -2.23 18.12
C LEU A 156 9.29 -1.60 16.79
N THR A 157 8.80 -0.36 16.78
CA THR A 157 8.47 0.34 15.53
C THR A 157 9.72 0.59 14.69
N LEU A 158 10.81 1.03 15.29
CA LEU A 158 12.06 1.30 14.59
C LEU A 158 12.72 0.01 14.08
N THR A 159 12.73 -1.06 14.88
CA THR A 159 13.48 -2.29 14.57
C THR A 159 12.67 -3.35 13.81
N SER A 160 11.35 -3.37 13.96
CA SER A 160 10.48 -4.38 13.35
C SER A 160 9.67 -3.88 12.16
N ASN A 161 9.75 -2.58 11.86
CA ASN A 161 9.01 -1.98 10.76
C ASN A 161 9.90 -1.85 9.52
N PRO A 162 9.78 -2.72 8.52
CA PRO A 162 10.52 -2.61 7.27
C PRO A 162 9.98 -1.51 6.36
N HIS A 163 9.29 -0.51 6.93
CA HIS A 163 8.59 0.50 6.16
C HIS A 163 9.55 1.54 5.57
N ARG A 164 9.34 1.86 4.31
CA ARG A 164 10.19 2.75 3.51
C ARG A 164 10.35 4.15 4.11
N SER A 165 9.33 4.65 4.80
CA SER A 165 9.35 5.99 5.42
C SER A 165 10.43 6.16 6.49
N LEU A 166 10.89 5.06 7.10
CA LEU A 166 11.94 5.07 8.12
C LEU A 166 13.29 4.56 7.59
N SER A 167 13.42 4.31 6.30
CA SER A 167 14.63 3.76 5.69
C SER A 167 15.88 4.63 5.92
N PHE A 168 15.70 5.93 6.10
CA PHE A 168 16.80 6.86 6.38
C PHE A 168 17.36 6.77 7.80
N LEU A 169 16.62 6.17 8.75
CA LEU A 169 17.05 6.00 10.15
C LEU A 169 17.76 4.67 10.40
N VAL A 170 17.47 3.65 9.58
CA VAL A 170 17.96 2.29 9.80
C VAL A 170 18.92 1.88 8.68
N PRO A 171 20.18 1.52 8.99
CA PRO A 171 21.15 1.07 7.98
C PRO A 171 20.66 -0.17 7.23
N ALA A 172 21.01 -0.28 5.95
CA ALA A 172 20.65 -1.41 5.09
C ALA A 172 21.22 -2.76 5.56
N SER A 173 22.22 -2.75 6.43
CA SER A 173 22.77 -3.95 7.07
C SER A 173 21.79 -4.65 8.01
N VAL A 174 20.77 -3.94 8.50
CA VAL A 174 19.70 -4.51 9.32
C VAL A 174 18.61 -5.03 8.40
N GLN A 175 18.56 -6.32 8.19
CA GLN A 175 17.60 -6.99 7.32
C GLN A 175 16.20 -7.07 7.95
N PRO A 176 15.11 -6.87 7.21
CA PRO A 176 14.97 -6.65 5.76
C PRO A 176 14.90 -5.16 5.34
N TRP A 177 15.63 -4.28 5.97
CA TRP A 177 15.59 -2.85 5.74
C TRP A 177 16.29 -2.43 4.45
N VAL A 178 15.83 -1.32 3.87
CA VAL A 178 16.50 -0.62 2.77
C VAL A 178 16.80 0.79 3.23
N HIS A 179 18.08 1.07 3.45
CA HIS A 179 18.52 2.40 3.82
C HIS A 179 18.55 3.32 2.60
N SER A 180 18.00 4.52 2.76
CA SER A 180 18.09 5.59 1.76
C SER A 180 18.15 6.93 2.49
N SER A 181 19.26 7.62 2.37
CA SER A 181 19.44 8.92 3.01
C SER A 181 18.47 9.98 2.45
N PRO A 182 18.11 11.03 3.21
CA PRO A 182 17.28 12.13 2.69
C PRO A 182 17.88 12.78 1.44
N ALA A 183 19.20 12.93 1.37
CA ALA A 183 19.88 13.49 0.22
C ALA A 183 19.68 12.63 -1.04
N GLU A 184 19.85 11.32 -0.92
CA GLU A 184 19.58 10.37 -2.03
C GLU A 184 18.11 10.42 -2.45
N GLN A 185 17.18 10.46 -1.50
CA GLN A 185 15.74 10.56 -1.83
C GLN A 185 15.43 11.85 -2.60
N TRP A 186 16.05 12.97 -2.23
CA TRP A 186 15.83 14.25 -2.91
C TRP A 186 16.49 14.27 -4.29
N SER A 187 17.73 13.77 -4.45
CA SER A 187 18.40 13.69 -5.74
C SER A 187 17.66 12.77 -6.70
N HIS A 188 17.24 11.59 -6.24
CA HIS A 188 16.42 10.66 -7.02
C HIS A 188 15.06 11.25 -7.41
N GLY A 189 14.38 11.94 -6.48
CA GLY A 189 13.14 12.65 -6.77
C GLY A 189 13.32 13.80 -7.77
N ALA A 190 14.48 14.43 -7.82
CA ALA A 190 14.81 15.43 -8.84
C ALA A 190 15.05 14.78 -10.21
N ALA A 191 15.78 13.66 -10.27
CA ALA A 191 15.98 12.87 -11.47
C ALA A 191 14.65 12.35 -12.05
N ALA A 192 13.77 11.83 -11.20
CA ALA A 192 12.43 11.40 -11.62
C ALA A 192 11.65 12.54 -12.27
N ARG A 193 11.68 13.75 -11.69
CA ARG A 193 11.01 14.90 -12.29
C ARG A 193 11.61 15.31 -13.65
N ARG A 194 12.95 15.25 -13.80
CA ARG A 194 13.60 15.53 -15.10
C ARG A 194 13.21 14.49 -16.14
N ALA A 195 13.28 13.21 -15.80
CA ALA A 195 12.89 12.14 -16.72
C ALA A 195 11.42 12.26 -17.17
N LEU A 196 10.52 12.56 -16.23
CA LEU A 196 9.09 12.70 -16.54
C LEU A 196 8.72 13.98 -17.29
N ALA A 197 9.59 14.98 -17.34
CA ALA A 197 9.33 16.27 -18.00
C ALA A 197 9.11 16.14 -19.53
N VAL A 198 9.59 15.08 -20.16
CA VAL A 198 9.38 14.81 -21.60
C VAL A 198 7.94 14.40 -21.92
N ILE A 199 7.15 13.98 -20.91
CA ILE A 199 5.80 13.49 -21.12
C ILE A 199 4.82 14.67 -21.19
N SER A 200 4.12 14.81 -22.31
CA SER A 200 3.07 15.84 -22.46
C SER A 200 2.02 15.75 -21.36
N PRO A 201 1.50 16.90 -20.83
CA PRO A 201 0.47 16.90 -19.79
C PRO A 201 -0.83 16.17 -20.15
N GLN A 202 -1.17 16.10 -21.43
CA GLN A 202 -2.40 15.48 -21.94
C GLN A 202 -2.23 14.00 -22.32
N ALA A 203 -1.00 13.50 -22.32
CA ALA A 203 -0.71 12.13 -22.74
C ALA A 203 -1.26 11.09 -21.73
N SER A 204 -1.72 9.96 -22.25
CA SER A 204 -2.06 8.79 -21.43
C SER A 204 -0.78 8.08 -20.96
N VAL A 205 -0.72 7.74 -19.67
CA VAL A 205 0.51 7.20 -19.06
C VAL A 205 0.20 5.96 -18.22
N ALA A 206 1.04 4.93 -18.33
CA ALA A 206 1.15 3.86 -17.36
C ALA A 206 2.39 4.08 -16.49
N ALA A 207 2.24 4.17 -15.17
CA ALA A 207 3.35 4.43 -14.27
C ALA A 207 3.36 3.49 -13.06
N ASN A 208 4.57 3.15 -12.57
CA ASN A 208 4.66 2.44 -11.30
C ASN A 208 4.34 3.37 -10.13
N THR A 209 3.91 2.78 -9.02
CA THR A 209 3.30 3.49 -7.88
C THR A 209 4.09 4.72 -7.38
N PRO A 210 5.43 4.70 -7.27
CA PRO A 210 6.20 5.86 -6.80
C PRO A 210 6.10 7.08 -7.73
N LEU A 211 5.92 6.87 -9.04
CA LEU A 211 5.85 7.95 -10.04
C LEU A 211 4.43 8.53 -10.20
N VAL A 212 3.40 7.78 -9.79
CA VAL A 212 1.99 8.19 -9.93
C VAL A 212 1.70 9.59 -9.36
N PRO A 213 2.16 9.99 -8.15
CA PRO A 213 1.89 11.32 -7.62
C PRO A 213 2.45 12.47 -8.49
N LEU A 214 3.58 12.23 -9.18
CA LEU A 214 4.20 13.22 -10.06
C LEU A 214 3.43 13.39 -11.37
N LEU A 215 2.57 12.44 -11.72
CA LEU A 215 1.80 12.38 -12.96
C LEU A 215 0.28 12.55 -12.74
N ALA A 216 -0.17 12.82 -11.52
CA ALA A 216 -1.59 12.74 -11.11
C ALA A 216 -2.54 13.77 -11.76
N ARG A 217 -2.05 14.76 -12.55
CA ARG A 217 -2.88 15.77 -13.22
C ARG A 217 -3.38 15.35 -14.62
N ARG A 218 -3.27 14.06 -14.96
CA ARG A 218 -3.63 13.54 -16.28
C ARG A 218 -5.00 12.90 -16.28
N GLU A 219 -5.69 12.94 -17.41
CA GLU A 219 -6.98 12.28 -17.56
C GLU A 219 -6.83 10.74 -17.49
N VAL A 220 -5.78 10.22 -18.14
CA VAL A 220 -5.51 8.78 -18.18
C VAL A 220 -4.17 8.48 -17.51
N LEU A 221 -4.25 7.87 -16.33
CA LEU A 221 -3.10 7.37 -15.59
C LEU A 221 -3.42 5.97 -15.06
N VAL A 222 -2.73 4.96 -15.59
CA VAL A 222 -2.91 3.56 -15.19
C VAL A 222 -1.69 3.01 -14.49
N ARG A 223 -1.86 1.94 -13.71
CA ARG A 223 -0.80 1.40 -12.85
C ARG A 223 0.03 0.36 -13.58
N PHE A 224 1.28 0.69 -13.89
CA PHE A 224 2.28 -0.22 -14.45
C PHE A 224 2.92 -1.11 -13.36
N PRO A 225 3.30 -2.38 -13.63
CA PRO A 225 3.12 -3.15 -14.87
C PRO A 225 1.79 -3.92 -14.95
N PHE A 226 0.84 -3.63 -14.10
CA PHE A 226 -0.42 -4.38 -14.01
C PHE A 226 -1.35 -4.09 -15.18
N ASN A 227 -1.32 -2.88 -15.68
CA ASN A 227 -2.14 -2.45 -16.81
C ASN A 227 -1.39 -1.44 -17.68
N THR A 228 -1.54 -1.55 -18.99
CA THR A 228 -1.07 -0.62 -20.01
C THR A 228 -2.17 -0.26 -21.01
N GLY A 229 -3.38 -0.75 -20.75
CA GLY A 229 -4.58 -0.45 -21.52
C GLY A 229 -5.61 0.31 -20.67
N TYR A 230 -6.48 1.05 -21.34
CA TYR A 230 -7.63 1.74 -20.75
C TYR A 230 -8.79 1.77 -21.75
N LEU A 231 -9.98 2.12 -21.27
CA LEU A 231 -11.13 2.37 -22.13
C LEU A 231 -11.25 3.89 -22.37
N ASP A 232 -11.36 4.28 -23.64
CA ASP A 232 -11.62 5.68 -23.99
C ASP A 232 -13.07 6.10 -23.58
N ARG A 233 -13.39 7.37 -23.70
CA ARG A 233 -14.75 7.89 -23.38
C ARG A 233 -15.88 7.23 -24.17
N LYS A 234 -15.56 6.51 -25.25
CA LYS A 234 -16.51 5.74 -26.07
C LYS A 234 -16.51 4.25 -25.73
N GLY A 235 -15.83 3.85 -24.68
CA GLY A 235 -15.70 2.45 -24.23
C GLY A 235 -14.79 1.58 -25.11
N ARG A 236 -13.97 2.15 -25.98
CA ARG A 236 -13.06 1.40 -26.85
C ARG A 236 -11.73 1.15 -26.15
N PRO A 237 -11.17 -0.06 -26.24
CA PRO A 237 -9.87 -0.38 -25.65
C PRO A 237 -8.76 0.38 -26.37
N GLN A 238 -7.92 1.05 -25.60
CA GLN A 238 -6.76 1.80 -26.04
C GLN A 238 -5.53 1.37 -25.23
N SER A 239 -4.34 1.44 -25.83
CA SER A 239 -3.07 1.36 -25.13
C SER A 239 -2.57 2.76 -24.79
N VAL A 240 -1.85 2.89 -23.66
CA VAL A 240 -1.28 4.19 -23.25
C VAL A 240 -0.20 4.66 -24.22
N ASP A 241 -0.04 5.98 -24.33
CA ASP A 241 1.00 6.59 -25.16
C ASP A 241 2.39 6.51 -24.53
N TRP A 242 2.44 6.52 -23.18
CA TRP A 242 3.67 6.55 -22.43
C TRP A 242 3.69 5.52 -21.30
N VAL A 243 4.89 5.00 -21.03
CA VAL A 243 5.16 4.16 -19.86
C VAL A 243 6.30 4.77 -19.07
N ALA A 244 6.13 4.93 -17.76
CA ALA A 244 7.15 5.44 -16.86
C ALA A 244 7.38 4.44 -15.72
N VAL A 245 8.64 4.04 -15.52
CA VAL A 245 9.02 3.06 -14.48
C VAL A 245 10.32 3.45 -13.81
N ASP A 246 10.34 3.35 -12.51
CA ASP A 246 11.50 3.54 -11.66
C ASP A 246 12.11 2.17 -11.37
N LEU A 247 13.10 1.77 -12.15
CA LEU A 247 13.77 0.47 -12.03
C LEU A 247 14.73 0.45 -10.84
N ASP A 248 15.45 1.55 -10.58
CA ASP A 248 16.39 1.63 -9.45
C ASP A 248 15.67 1.46 -8.12
N LEU A 249 14.57 2.18 -7.91
CA LEU A 249 13.78 2.06 -6.70
C LEU A 249 13.22 0.65 -6.52
N LEU A 250 12.71 0.03 -7.61
CA LEU A 250 12.22 -1.34 -7.58
C LEU A 250 13.34 -2.34 -7.27
N GLU A 251 14.57 -2.11 -7.75
CA GLU A 251 15.73 -2.96 -7.49
C GLU A 251 16.18 -2.87 -6.03
N ARG A 252 16.31 -1.66 -5.49
CA ARG A 252 16.63 -1.43 -4.07
C ARG A 252 15.63 -2.10 -3.14
N TYR A 253 14.33 -1.82 -3.33
CA TYR A 253 13.28 -2.37 -2.49
C TYR A 253 12.99 -3.85 -2.76
N GLY A 254 13.25 -4.34 -3.97
CA GLY A 254 13.12 -5.74 -4.33
C GLY A 254 14.00 -6.68 -3.48
N GLN A 255 15.08 -6.18 -2.91
CA GLN A 255 15.94 -6.94 -1.99
C GLN A 255 15.24 -7.26 -0.66
N ALA A 256 14.33 -6.41 -0.20
CA ALA A 256 13.62 -6.55 1.07
C ALA A 256 12.14 -6.92 0.90
N PHE A 257 11.51 -6.53 -0.20
CA PHE A 257 10.07 -6.64 -0.39
C PHE A 257 9.70 -7.48 -1.61
N ALA A 258 9.09 -8.64 -1.38
CA ALA A 258 8.69 -9.57 -2.43
C ALA A 258 7.69 -8.97 -3.46
N GLY A 259 6.95 -7.94 -3.06
CA GLY A 259 6.06 -7.18 -3.96
C GLY A 259 6.83 -6.40 -5.01
N ASP A 260 7.86 -5.66 -4.58
CA ASP A 260 8.72 -4.87 -5.46
C ASP A 260 9.58 -5.76 -6.33
N TRP A 261 10.10 -6.87 -5.80
CA TRP A 261 10.82 -7.88 -6.58
C TRP A 261 9.97 -8.42 -7.74
N ARG A 262 8.69 -8.72 -7.48
CA ARG A 262 7.77 -9.16 -8.54
C ARG A 262 7.48 -8.07 -9.56
N GLN A 263 7.30 -6.83 -9.09
CA GLN A 263 7.10 -5.69 -9.99
C GLN A 263 8.34 -5.44 -10.85
N LEU A 264 9.54 -5.45 -10.29
CA LEU A 264 10.79 -5.34 -11.05
C LEU A 264 10.88 -6.39 -12.16
N ARG A 265 10.71 -7.66 -11.80
CA ARG A 265 10.74 -8.77 -12.77
C ARG A 265 9.72 -8.61 -13.88
N ASN A 266 8.49 -8.24 -13.53
CA ASN A 266 7.42 -8.07 -14.50
C ASN A 266 7.65 -6.83 -15.38
N SER A 267 8.20 -5.74 -14.82
CA SER A 267 8.55 -4.53 -15.57
C SER A 267 9.65 -4.79 -16.57
N LYS A 268 10.77 -5.44 -16.17
CA LYS A 268 11.85 -5.82 -17.08
C LYS A 268 11.33 -6.68 -18.23
N ARG A 269 10.57 -7.74 -17.91
CA ARG A 269 9.96 -8.62 -18.93
C ARG A 269 9.03 -7.87 -19.88
N TRP A 270 8.17 -7.00 -19.34
CA TRP A 270 7.25 -6.23 -20.16
C TRP A 270 8.01 -5.31 -21.14
N ILE A 271 9.02 -4.62 -20.66
CA ILE A 271 9.86 -3.74 -21.48
C ILE A 271 10.52 -4.55 -22.61
N GLU A 272 11.15 -5.69 -22.30
CA GLU A 272 11.78 -6.56 -23.30
C GLU A 272 10.79 -7.02 -24.38
N GLN A 273 9.58 -7.40 -23.99
CA GLN A 273 8.54 -7.85 -24.92
C GLN A 273 7.97 -6.75 -25.82
N HIS A 274 8.02 -5.49 -25.38
CA HIS A 274 7.38 -4.38 -26.07
C HIS A 274 8.39 -3.36 -26.67
N ARG A 275 9.67 -3.68 -26.70
CA ARG A 275 10.73 -2.78 -27.20
C ARG A 275 10.54 -2.30 -28.65
N GLN A 276 9.87 -3.07 -29.48
CA GLN A 276 9.59 -2.66 -30.85
C GLN A 276 8.52 -1.59 -30.94
N VAL A 277 7.61 -1.54 -29.99
CA VAL A 277 6.48 -0.61 -29.96
C VAL A 277 6.76 0.61 -29.08
N TYR A 278 7.43 0.40 -27.95
CA TYR A 278 7.74 1.46 -26.98
C TYR A 278 9.24 1.75 -26.96
N ARG A 279 9.60 3.00 -27.27
CA ARG A 279 11.00 3.48 -27.37
C ARG A 279 11.35 4.38 -26.22
N VAL A 280 12.58 4.27 -25.73
CA VAL A 280 13.06 5.09 -24.60
C VAL A 280 13.22 6.54 -25.04
N GLN A 281 12.61 7.45 -24.30
CA GLN A 281 12.70 8.89 -24.55
C GLN A 281 13.46 9.63 -23.45
N ALA A 282 13.55 9.05 -22.26
CA ALA A 282 14.38 9.56 -21.17
C ALA A 282 14.78 8.41 -20.24
N LEU A 283 16.00 8.53 -19.71
CA LEU A 283 16.53 7.67 -18.66
C LEU A 283 17.40 8.53 -17.73
N ASP A 284 17.01 8.63 -16.46
CA ASP A 284 17.73 9.40 -15.46
C ASP A 284 17.61 8.69 -14.10
N ASP A 285 18.75 8.33 -13.51
CA ASP A 285 18.85 7.63 -12.20
C ASP A 285 17.91 6.41 -12.08
N GLY A 286 17.89 5.56 -13.13
CA GLY A 286 17.04 4.37 -13.19
C GLY A 286 15.56 4.61 -13.46
N VAL A 287 15.14 5.87 -13.59
CA VAL A 287 13.79 6.21 -14.05
C VAL A 287 13.76 6.18 -15.57
N VAL A 288 13.01 5.23 -16.12
CA VAL A 288 12.87 4.98 -17.56
C VAL A 288 11.53 5.50 -18.04
N VAL A 289 11.54 6.26 -19.12
CA VAL A 289 10.34 6.78 -19.78
C VAL A 289 10.33 6.30 -21.22
N LEU A 290 9.24 5.62 -21.58
CA LEU A 290 9.05 5.00 -22.88
C LEU A 290 7.86 5.65 -23.58
N GLN A 291 7.97 5.90 -24.89
CA GLN A 291 6.89 6.41 -25.73
C GLN A 291 6.49 5.36 -26.78
N LYS A 292 5.21 5.18 -26.97
CA LYS A 292 4.66 4.34 -28.04
C LYS A 292 5.00 4.94 -29.39
N GLU A 293 5.62 4.14 -30.26
CA GLU A 293 6.06 4.56 -31.61
C GLU A 293 6.93 5.82 -31.61
N GLY A 294 7.66 6.06 -30.50
CA GLY A 294 8.58 7.20 -30.37
C GLY A 294 9.85 7.03 -31.20
N PRO A 295 10.62 8.12 -31.36
CA PRO A 295 11.91 8.08 -32.04
C PRO A 295 12.92 7.19 -31.31
N ILE A 296 13.89 6.66 -32.02
CA ILE A 296 14.96 5.83 -31.46
C ILE A 296 16.11 6.73 -31.05
N HIS A 297 16.48 6.68 -29.77
CA HIS A 297 17.65 7.34 -29.20
C HIS A 297 18.66 6.28 -28.78
N ALA A 298 19.71 6.07 -29.61
CA ALA A 298 20.67 4.99 -29.43
C ALA A 298 21.33 4.98 -28.04
N GLU A 299 21.64 6.15 -27.50
CA GLU A 299 22.24 6.31 -26.17
C GLU A 299 21.33 5.79 -25.05
N PHE A 300 20.04 6.08 -25.11
CA PHE A 300 19.09 5.62 -24.12
C PHE A 300 18.76 4.13 -24.25
N GLU A 301 18.75 3.61 -25.47
CA GLU A 301 18.57 2.16 -25.72
C GLU A 301 19.75 1.36 -25.16
N ILE A 302 20.99 1.82 -25.31
CA ILE A 302 22.20 1.19 -24.75
C ILE A 302 22.14 1.24 -23.22
N ALA A 303 21.81 2.40 -22.65
CA ALA A 303 21.68 2.56 -21.19
C ALA A 303 20.56 1.68 -20.61
N LEU A 304 19.42 1.58 -21.30
CA LEU A 304 18.34 0.67 -20.90
C LEU A 304 18.80 -0.79 -20.94
N ASP A 305 19.55 -1.20 -21.97
CA ASP A 305 20.08 -2.57 -22.06
C ASP A 305 20.95 -2.92 -20.85
N GLN A 306 21.79 -1.99 -20.41
CA GLN A 306 22.60 -2.17 -19.21
C GLN A 306 21.73 -2.42 -17.97
N HIS A 307 20.64 -1.66 -17.80
CA HIS A 307 19.70 -1.87 -16.69
C HIS A 307 18.93 -3.21 -16.79
N LEU A 308 18.53 -3.61 -18.00
CA LEU A 308 17.79 -4.86 -18.19
C LEU A 308 18.67 -6.08 -17.95
N GLN A 309 19.94 -6.02 -18.35
CA GLN A 309 20.92 -7.10 -18.16
C GLN A 309 21.36 -7.28 -16.70
N GLN A 310 21.16 -6.30 -15.83
CA GLN A 310 21.45 -6.45 -14.41
C GLN A 310 20.63 -7.61 -13.83
N PRO A 311 21.29 -8.53 -13.08
CA PRO A 311 20.59 -9.68 -12.50
C PRO A 311 19.56 -9.20 -11.48
N LEU A 312 18.44 -9.92 -11.42
CA LEU A 312 17.43 -9.66 -10.40
C LEU A 312 18.03 -9.89 -9.00
N PRO A 313 17.74 -9.01 -8.03
CA PRO A 313 18.16 -9.24 -6.65
C PRO A 313 17.60 -10.55 -6.12
N ALA A 314 18.26 -11.13 -5.11
CA ALA A 314 17.81 -12.38 -4.50
C ALA A 314 16.35 -12.24 -4.00
N ASN A 315 15.52 -13.24 -4.32
CA ASN A 315 14.11 -13.20 -3.92
C ASN A 315 13.98 -13.25 -2.38
N PRO A 316 13.40 -12.21 -1.74
CA PRO A 316 13.33 -12.15 -0.28
C PRO A 316 12.48 -13.27 0.34
N ARG A 317 11.56 -13.90 -0.40
CA ARG A 317 10.80 -15.07 0.07
C ARG A 317 11.65 -16.34 0.24
N ARG A 318 12.79 -16.46 -0.44
CA ARG A 318 13.68 -17.61 -0.32
C ARG A 318 14.68 -17.51 0.82
N ARG A 319 14.77 -16.34 1.48
CA ARG A 319 15.67 -16.13 2.64
C ARG A 319 15.03 -16.49 3.98
N GLY A 320 13.74 -16.81 4.01
CA GLY A 320 12.98 -17.15 5.23
C GLY A 320 12.53 -18.62 5.31
N SER A 321 13.09 -19.49 4.44
CA SER A 321 12.83 -20.95 4.47
C SER A 321 14.06 -21.70 4.95
#